data_32b79bacd57a03af756f8b4fd1efbc5c
#
_entry.id   32b79bacd57a03af756f8b4fd1efbc5c
#
_cell.length_a   1.000
_cell.length_b   1.000
_cell.length_c   1.000
_cell.angle_alpha   90.00
_cell.angle_beta   90.00
_cell.angle_gamma   90.00
#
_symmetry.space_group_name_H-M   'P 1'
#
loop_
_entity.id
_entity.type
_entity.pdbx_description
1 polymer ?
#
loop_
_entity_poly.entity_id
_entity_poly.type
_entity_poly.pdbx_seq_one_letter_code
_entity_poly.pdbx_strand_id
1 'polypeptide(L)'
;MTIAPDGRKMLRIEARNAETPIERKPEWIKTRANMGPEYTQLRSLVKSEGLHTVCQEAACPNIFECWEDREATFLIGGDRCTRRCDFCNIDTGKPLPIDRNEPTKVAESIKKMQLNYATITGVTRDDLPDEGAWLYAETIRKVHELNPGTGVEMLAPDFNANPELLNQIFETRPEVFAHNLETVPRIFKEIRPAFTYDKSLSVITMARDYGLITKSNLILGLGETRAEVSQALVDLHAAGCDLITITQYLRPTNKHHPVIRWVKPEEFVELAAEAKEIGFSGVMSGPLVRSSYRAGRLYKQAQDAKAALNG
;
A
#
# COMPACT_ATOMS: atom_id res chain seq x y z
N MET A 1 -14.13 31.30 -5.46
CA MET A 1 -14.01 30.12 -4.53
C MET A 1 -14.37 28.89 -5.35
N THR A 2 -13.45 27.96 -5.52
CA THR A 2 -13.67 26.73 -6.30
C THR A 2 -14.39 25.70 -5.42
N ILE A 3 -15.52 25.18 -5.92
CA ILE A 3 -16.34 24.19 -5.23
C ILE A 3 -16.05 22.83 -5.87
N ALA A 4 -15.88 21.80 -5.04
CA ALA A 4 -15.71 20.42 -5.49
C ALA A 4 -17.05 19.85 -6.00
N PRO A 5 -17.05 18.77 -6.84
CA PRO A 5 -18.27 18.15 -7.34
C PRO A 5 -19.25 17.68 -6.26
N ASP A 6 -18.74 17.36 -5.07
CA ASP A 6 -19.51 17.00 -3.86
C ASP A 6 -20.09 18.19 -3.08
N GLY A 7 -19.96 19.42 -3.61
CA GLY A 7 -20.48 20.64 -3.02
C GLY A 7 -19.64 21.26 -1.89
N ARG A 8 -18.53 20.61 -1.46
CA ARG A 8 -17.65 21.18 -0.44
C ARG A 8 -16.68 22.22 -1.04
N LYS A 9 -16.19 23.12 -0.19
CA LYS A 9 -15.13 24.06 -0.58
C LYS A 9 -13.81 23.29 -0.79
N MET A 10 -13.18 23.50 -1.95
CA MET A 10 -11.86 22.93 -2.22
C MET A 10 -10.79 23.50 -1.27
N LEU A 11 -9.86 22.65 -0.83
CA LEU A 11 -8.66 23.11 -0.13
C LEU A 11 -7.76 23.91 -1.10
N ARG A 12 -6.91 24.79 -0.57
CA ARG A 12 -5.99 25.58 -1.42
C ARG A 12 -5.11 24.70 -2.31
N ILE A 13 -4.63 23.57 -1.76
CA ILE A 13 -3.82 22.61 -2.51
C ILE A 13 -4.62 21.96 -3.65
N GLU A 14 -5.86 21.57 -3.41
CA GLU A 14 -6.74 20.99 -4.44
C GLU A 14 -7.05 21.98 -5.55
N ALA A 15 -7.29 23.25 -5.20
CA ALA A 15 -7.54 24.30 -6.18
C ALA A 15 -6.29 24.53 -7.05
N ARG A 16 -5.10 24.58 -6.44
CA ARG A 16 -3.82 24.70 -7.17
C ARG A 16 -3.61 23.49 -8.11
N ASN A 17 -3.80 22.29 -7.60
CA ASN A 17 -3.66 21.09 -8.40
C ASN A 17 -4.61 21.05 -9.60
N ALA A 18 -5.85 21.52 -9.42
CA ALA A 18 -6.88 21.54 -10.47
C ALA A 18 -6.55 22.45 -11.65
N GLU A 19 -5.61 23.38 -11.50
CA GLU A 19 -5.11 24.22 -12.60
C GLU A 19 -4.30 23.41 -13.63
N THR A 20 -3.74 22.28 -13.23
CA THR A 20 -3.01 21.38 -14.13
C THR A 20 -3.95 20.32 -14.71
N PRO A 21 -4.13 20.27 -16.05
CA PRO A 21 -4.97 19.25 -16.69
C PRO A 21 -4.46 17.83 -16.43
N ILE A 22 -5.37 16.85 -16.52
CA ILE A 22 -4.96 15.43 -16.54
C ILE A 22 -4.51 15.09 -17.95
N GLU A 23 -3.24 14.72 -18.08
CA GLU A 23 -2.65 14.31 -19.34
C GLU A 23 -3.07 12.89 -19.74
N ARG A 24 -3.03 12.62 -21.04
CA ARG A 24 -3.21 11.26 -21.56
C ARG A 24 -2.05 10.38 -21.12
N LYS A 25 -2.38 9.21 -20.55
CA LYS A 25 -1.39 8.21 -20.18
C LYS A 25 -0.60 7.74 -21.40
N PRO A 26 0.74 7.58 -21.28
CA PRO A 26 1.55 7.04 -22.37
C PRO A 26 1.19 5.57 -22.69
N GLU A 27 1.69 5.09 -23.85
CA GLU A 27 1.30 3.78 -24.36
C GLU A 27 1.72 2.61 -23.48
N TRP A 28 2.81 2.75 -22.71
CA TRP A 28 3.30 1.71 -21.80
C TRP A 28 2.49 1.63 -20.47
N ILE A 29 1.58 2.58 -20.23
CA ILE A 29 0.62 2.53 -19.12
C ILE A 29 -0.69 1.92 -19.60
N LYS A 30 -0.63 0.72 -20.10
CA LYS A 30 -1.80 -0.05 -20.54
C LYS A 30 -1.77 -1.43 -19.91
N THR A 31 -2.87 -1.83 -19.28
CA THR A 31 -3.05 -3.20 -18.80
C THR A 31 -3.77 -4.04 -19.86
N ARG A 32 -3.48 -5.33 -19.89
CA ARG A 32 -4.26 -6.32 -20.65
C ARG A 32 -5.17 -7.04 -19.66
N ALA A 33 -6.47 -7.01 -19.91
CA ALA A 33 -7.43 -7.80 -19.15
C ALA A 33 -7.26 -9.28 -19.51
N ASN A 34 -6.57 -10.04 -18.68
CA ASN A 34 -6.43 -11.49 -18.83
C ASN A 34 -7.34 -12.16 -17.80
N MET A 35 -8.55 -12.51 -18.21
CA MET A 35 -9.57 -13.10 -17.33
C MET A 35 -9.38 -14.62 -17.28
N GLY A 36 -8.49 -15.09 -16.42
CA GLY A 36 -8.31 -16.52 -16.14
C GLY A 36 -9.45 -17.15 -15.34
N PRO A 37 -9.40 -18.48 -15.13
CA PRO A 37 -10.46 -19.21 -14.41
C PRO A 37 -10.61 -18.77 -12.97
N GLU A 38 -9.52 -18.55 -12.24
CA GLU A 38 -9.51 -18.12 -10.84
C GLU A 38 -10.12 -16.72 -10.67
N TYR A 39 -9.70 -15.77 -11.52
CA TYR A 39 -10.29 -14.43 -11.57
C TYR A 39 -11.81 -14.48 -11.80
N THR A 40 -12.26 -15.30 -12.77
CA THR A 40 -13.68 -15.40 -13.12
C THR A 40 -14.50 -15.97 -11.96
N GLN A 41 -13.98 -17.00 -11.28
CA GLN A 41 -14.59 -17.60 -10.10
C GLN A 41 -14.68 -16.59 -8.95
N LEU A 42 -13.56 -15.92 -8.61
CA LEU A 42 -13.53 -14.92 -7.54
C LEU A 42 -14.47 -13.74 -7.82
N ARG A 43 -14.50 -13.24 -9.06
CA ARG A 43 -15.43 -12.18 -9.45
C ARG A 43 -16.88 -12.56 -9.23
N SER A 44 -17.25 -13.79 -9.60
CA SER A 44 -18.62 -14.30 -9.39
C SER A 44 -18.93 -14.43 -7.91
N LEU A 45 -18.00 -14.97 -7.12
CA LEU A 45 -18.14 -15.14 -5.68
C LEU A 45 -18.31 -13.79 -4.97
N VAL A 46 -17.41 -12.84 -5.24
CA VAL A 46 -17.45 -11.49 -4.63
C VAL A 46 -18.81 -10.82 -4.94
N LYS A 47 -19.32 -10.96 -6.16
CA LYS A 47 -20.62 -10.41 -6.54
C LYS A 47 -21.79 -11.09 -5.86
N SER A 48 -21.80 -12.43 -5.77
CA SER A 48 -22.91 -13.19 -5.18
C SER A 48 -22.98 -13.04 -3.66
N GLU A 49 -21.81 -12.89 -3.00
CA GLU A 49 -21.71 -12.80 -1.55
C GLU A 49 -21.68 -11.35 -1.03
N GLY A 50 -21.70 -10.36 -1.95
CA GLY A 50 -21.63 -8.94 -1.58
C GLY A 50 -20.34 -8.56 -0.84
N LEU A 51 -19.20 -9.17 -1.22
CA LEU A 51 -17.90 -8.89 -0.61
C LEU A 51 -17.30 -7.60 -1.16
N HIS A 52 -16.45 -6.93 -0.38
CA HIS A 52 -15.80 -5.68 -0.73
C HIS A 52 -14.27 -5.84 -0.74
N THR A 53 -13.64 -5.42 -1.82
CA THR A 53 -12.18 -5.41 -1.94
C THR A 53 -11.70 -4.08 -2.54
N VAL A 54 -10.57 -3.57 -2.05
CA VAL A 54 -9.90 -2.40 -2.65
C VAL A 54 -9.61 -2.62 -4.13
N CYS A 55 -9.34 -3.87 -4.53
CA CYS A 55 -9.05 -4.22 -5.91
C CYS A 55 -10.18 -3.83 -6.87
N GLN A 56 -11.44 -4.00 -6.46
CA GLN A 56 -12.61 -3.62 -7.26
C GLN A 56 -12.94 -2.13 -7.10
N GLU A 57 -13.00 -1.63 -5.86
CA GLU A 57 -13.43 -0.26 -5.56
C GLU A 57 -12.47 0.78 -6.16
N ALA A 58 -11.18 0.50 -6.16
CA ALA A 58 -10.16 1.34 -6.78
C ALA A 58 -9.97 1.07 -8.29
N ALA A 59 -10.77 0.19 -8.90
CA ALA A 59 -10.60 -0.23 -10.29
C ALA A 59 -9.13 -0.57 -10.63
N CYS A 60 -8.50 -1.37 -9.77
CA CYS A 60 -7.08 -1.70 -9.86
C CYS A 60 -6.77 -2.39 -11.19
N PRO A 61 -5.79 -1.91 -11.98
CA PRO A 61 -5.45 -2.51 -13.27
C PRO A 61 -4.89 -3.93 -13.16
N ASN A 62 -4.41 -4.32 -11.98
CA ASN A 62 -3.75 -5.60 -11.72
C ASN A 62 -4.70 -6.66 -11.13
N ILE A 63 -5.98 -6.35 -10.97
CA ILE A 63 -6.96 -7.26 -10.36
C ILE A 63 -6.98 -8.64 -11.04
N PHE A 64 -6.81 -8.68 -12.36
CA PHE A 64 -6.83 -9.92 -13.14
C PHE A 64 -5.70 -10.86 -12.73
N GLU A 65 -4.50 -10.32 -12.51
CA GLU A 65 -3.32 -11.11 -12.18
C GLU A 65 -3.28 -11.48 -10.67
N CYS A 66 -3.61 -10.55 -9.79
CA CYS A 66 -3.63 -10.84 -8.35
C CYS A 66 -4.71 -11.87 -8.00
N TRP A 67 -5.91 -11.73 -8.58
CA TRP A 67 -6.97 -12.69 -8.32
C TRP A 67 -6.74 -14.06 -8.95
N GLU A 68 -6.00 -14.13 -10.05
CA GLU A 68 -5.55 -15.41 -10.61
C GLU A 68 -4.55 -16.11 -9.67
N ASP A 69 -3.76 -15.35 -8.92
CA ASP A 69 -2.87 -15.86 -7.87
C ASP A 69 -3.59 -16.11 -6.52
N ARG A 70 -4.91 -15.89 -6.44
CA ARG A 70 -5.68 -15.93 -5.19
C ARG A 70 -5.16 -14.94 -4.15
N GLU A 71 -4.84 -13.73 -4.57
CA GLU A 71 -4.40 -12.61 -3.73
C GLU A 71 -5.37 -11.43 -3.83
N ALA A 72 -5.72 -10.82 -2.72
CA ALA A 72 -6.59 -9.63 -2.69
C ALA A 72 -6.17 -8.64 -1.61
N THR A 73 -6.63 -7.39 -1.75
CA THR A 73 -6.38 -6.31 -0.79
C THR A 73 -7.70 -5.83 -0.19
N PHE A 74 -7.72 -5.71 1.14
CA PHE A 74 -8.85 -5.22 1.93
C PHE A 74 -8.52 -3.88 2.57
N LEU A 75 -9.51 -2.98 2.65
CA LEU A 75 -9.42 -1.73 3.38
C LEU A 75 -10.18 -1.87 4.70
N ILE A 76 -9.57 -1.45 5.81
CA ILE A 76 -10.19 -1.45 7.14
C ILE A 76 -10.22 -0.05 7.74
N GLY A 77 -11.10 0.14 8.73
CA GLY A 77 -11.24 1.42 9.46
C GLY A 77 -12.24 2.38 8.84
N GLY A 78 -12.95 1.95 7.79
CA GLY A 78 -13.97 2.73 7.11
C GLY A 78 -13.48 3.37 5.80
N ASP A 79 -14.28 4.27 5.26
CA ASP A 79 -14.10 4.91 3.95
C ASP A 79 -13.44 6.31 4.00
N ARG A 80 -13.18 6.82 5.21
CA ARG A 80 -12.59 8.15 5.44
C ARG A 80 -11.34 8.09 6.29
N CYS A 81 -10.31 8.81 5.84
CA CYS A 81 -9.03 8.93 6.51
C CYS A 81 -8.94 10.24 7.29
N THR A 82 -8.37 10.23 8.49
CA THR A 82 -8.09 11.46 9.26
C THR A 82 -6.94 12.27 8.66
N ARG A 83 -6.06 11.63 7.87
CA ARG A 83 -4.91 12.26 7.22
C ARG A 83 -5.10 12.34 5.71
N ARG A 84 -4.52 13.38 5.11
CA ARG A 84 -4.53 13.57 3.66
C ARG A 84 -3.14 13.34 3.10
N CYS A 85 -3.05 12.44 2.11
CA CYS A 85 -1.90 12.32 1.22
C CYS A 85 -2.32 12.81 -0.17
N ASP A 86 -1.50 13.64 -0.84
CA ASP A 86 -1.92 14.34 -2.07
C ASP A 86 -2.00 13.43 -3.31
N PHE A 87 -1.57 12.18 -3.18
CA PHE A 87 -1.70 11.13 -4.20
C PHE A 87 -2.85 10.15 -3.95
N CYS A 88 -3.42 10.12 -2.74
CA CYS A 88 -4.35 9.09 -2.30
C CYS A 88 -5.80 9.45 -2.62
N ASN A 89 -6.54 8.50 -3.19
CA ASN A 89 -7.95 8.70 -3.57
C ASN A 89 -8.96 8.47 -2.43
N ILE A 90 -8.49 8.11 -1.23
CA ILE A 90 -9.36 7.98 -0.06
C ILE A 90 -9.79 9.36 0.43
N ASP A 91 -11.08 9.52 0.67
CA ASP A 91 -11.65 10.76 1.18
C ASP A 91 -11.11 11.10 2.57
N THR A 92 -10.76 12.37 2.77
CA THR A 92 -10.30 12.87 4.06
C THR A 92 -11.47 13.53 4.81
N GLY A 93 -11.59 13.21 6.09
CA GLY A 93 -12.64 13.80 6.91
C GLY A 93 -12.81 13.11 8.26
N LYS A 94 -13.93 13.38 8.91
CA LYS A 94 -14.29 12.70 10.16
C LYS A 94 -14.85 11.31 9.81
N PRO A 95 -14.17 10.21 10.23
CA PRO A 95 -14.65 8.87 9.99
C PRO A 95 -15.91 8.55 10.81
N LEU A 96 -16.64 7.54 10.37
CA LEU A 96 -17.71 6.93 11.17
C LEU A 96 -17.10 6.11 12.33
N PRO A 97 -17.88 5.78 13.37
CA PRO A 97 -17.45 4.85 14.42
C PRO A 97 -16.95 3.53 13.83
N ILE A 98 -15.92 2.94 14.45
CA ILE A 98 -15.41 1.62 14.03
C ILE A 98 -16.47 0.56 14.23
N ASP A 99 -16.66 -0.28 13.21
CA ASP A 99 -17.36 -1.55 13.34
C ASP A 99 -16.43 -2.58 14.03
N ARG A 100 -16.73 -2.89 15.29
CA ARG A 100 -15.96 -3.88 16.06
C ARG A 100 -15.99 -5.29 15.45
N ASN A 101 -16.92 -5.57 14.55
CA ASN A 101 -17.02 -6.84 13.83
C ASN A 101 -16.30 -6.85 12.48
N GLU A 102 -15.72 -5.72 12.06
CA GLU A 102 -14.99 -5.61 10.79
C GLU A 102 -13.84 -6.63 10.66
N PRO A 103 -13.01 -6.90 11.70
CA PRO A 103 -11.98 -7.94 11.64
C PRO A 103 -12.51 -9.32 11.27
N THR A 104 -13.62 -9.73 11.87
CA THR A 104 -14.27 -11.01 11.58
C THR A 104 -14.81 -11.06 10.15
N LYS A 105 -15.47 -9.99 9.69
CA LYS A 105 -15.99 -9.89 8.32
C LYS A 105 -14.88 -9.99 7.27
N VAL A 106 -13.74 -9.35 7.51
CA VAL A 106 -12.57 -9.45 6.62
C VAL A 106 -12.05 -10.89 6.58
N ALA A 107 -11.86 -11.52 7.74
CA ALA A 107 -11.38 -12.90 7.82
C ALA A 107 -12.34 -13.90 7.17
N GLU A 108 -13.65 -13.73 7.32
CA GLU A 108 -14.67 -14.55 6.64
C GLU A 108 -14.65 -14.33 5.12
N SER A 109 -14.44 -13.09 4.66
CA SER A 109 -14.31 -12.78 3.23
C SER A 109 -13.09 -13.49 2.62
N ILE A 110 -11.94 -13.44 3.30
CA ILE A 110 -10.72 -14.15 2.92
C ILE A 110 -10.97 -15.66 2.82
N LYS A 111 -11.69 -16.23 3.80
CA LYS A 111 -12.07 -17.65 3.81
C LYS A 111 -12.97 -18.03 2.65
N LYS A 112 -14.01 -17.24 2.39
CA LYS A 112 -14.93 -17.47 1.27
C LYS A 112 -14.23 -17.38 -0.08
N MET A 113 -13.31 -16.41 -0.22
CA MET A 113 -12.49 -16.24 -1.42
C MET A 113 -11.36 -17.28 -1.54
N GLN A 114 -11.09 -18.06 -0.50
CA GLN A 114 -10.00 -19.06 -0.45
C GLN A 114 -8.66 -18.43 -0.87
N LEU A 115 -8.31 -17.29 -0.28
CA LEU A 115 -7.10 -16.59 -0.65
C LEU A 115 -5.86 -17.30 -0.10
N ASN A 116 -4.81 -17.33 -0.93
CA ASN A 116 -3.49 -17.78 -0.50
C ASN A 116 -2.72 -16.67 0.25
N TYR A 117 -3.00 -15.41 -0.11
CA TYR A 117 -2.35 -14.26 0.46
C TYR A 117 -3.30 -13.05 0.50
N ALA A 118 -3.36 -12.38 1.62
CA ALA A 118 -4.19 -11.20 1.83
C ALA A 118 -3.35 -10.00 2.24
N THR A 119 -3.45 -8.90 1.48
CA THR A 119 -2.94 -7.61 1.93
C THR A 119 -4.06 -6.86 2.64
N ILE A 120 -3.81 -6.43 3.85
CA ILE A 120 -4.74 -5.62 4.63
C ILE A 120 -4.13 -4.24 4.76
N THR A 121 -4.89 -3.23 4.38
CA THR A 121 -4.53 -1.82 4.57
C THR A 121 -5.67 -1.09 5.26
N GLY A 122 -5.43 0.10 5.78
CA GLY A 122 -6.48 0.84 6.44
C GLY A 122 -6.30 2.34 6.36
N VAL A 123 -7.35 3.05 6.69
CA VAL A 123 -7.32 4.49 6.88
C VAL A 123 -6.69 4.84 8.22
N THR A 124 -6.05 6.01 8.33
CA THR A 124 -5.62 6.51 9.65
C THR A 124 -6.83 6.94 10.49
N ARG A 125 -6.72 6.69 11.79
CA ARG A 125 -7.78 6.93 12.77
C ARG A 125 -7.24 7.74 13.96
N ASP A 126 -6.57 8.87 13.67
CA ASP A 126 -6.06 9.79 14.70
C ASP A 126 -7.17 10.33 15.62
N ASP A 127 -8.44 10.09 15.28
CA ASP A 127 -9.61 10.39 16.10
C ASP A 127 -9.83 9.40 17.26
N LEU A 128 -9.10 8.28 17.27
CA LEU A 128 -9.19 7.25 18.31
C LEU A 128 -8.00 7.30 19.27
N PRO A 129 -8.17 6.93 20.54
CA PRO A 129 -7.10 6.93 21.53
C PRO A 129 -5.90 6.05 21.18
N ASP A 130 -6.15 4.94 20.46
CA ASP A 130 -5.17 3.97 20.01
C ASP A 130 -4.83 4.14 18.53
N GLU A 131 -5.22 5.26 17.91
CA GLU A 131 -5.06 5.52 16.47
C GLU A 131 -5.56 4.37 15.57
N GLY A 132 -6.39 3.48 16.13
CA GLY A 132 -6.92 2.30 15.46
C GLY A 132 -6.00 1.06 15.50
N ALA A 133 -4.93 1.05 16.29
CA ALA A 133 -3.98 -0.08 16.37
C ALA A 133 -4.67 -1.41 16.72
N TRP A 134 -5.65 -1.39 17.61
CA TRP A 134 -6.46 -2.56 17.94
C TRP A 134 -7.10 -3.19 16.69
N LEU A 135 -7.65 -2.36 15.79
CA LEU A 135 -8.33 -2.85 14.59
C LEU A 135 -7.37 -3.61 13.67
N TYR A 136 -6.16 -3.06 13.46
CA TYR A 136 -5.12 -3.71 12.66
C TYR A 136 -4.69 -5.04 13.28
N ALA A 137 -4.39 -5.03 14.58
CA ALA A 137 -3.97 -6.22 15.30
C ALA A 137 -5.06 -7.30 15.31
N GLU A 138 -6.31 -6.93 15.60
CA GLU A 138 -7.42 -7.89 15.67
C GLU A 138 -7.75 -8.47 14.29
N THR A 139 -7.61 -7.68 13.23
CA THR A 139 -7.83 -8.19 11.87
C THR A 139 -6.81 -9.29 11.53
N ILE A 140 -5.53 -9.11 11.84
CA ILE A 140 -4.51 -10.15 11.63
C ILE A 140 -4.84 -11.39 12.43
N ARG A 141 -5.17 -11.25 13.74
CA ARG A 141 -5.54 -12.39 14.60
C ARG A 141 -6.71 -13.18 14.02
N LYS A 142 -7.77 -12.49 13.58
CA LYS A 142 -8.95 -13.13 12.99
C LYS A 142 -8.66 -13.81 11.67
N VAL A 143 -7.79 -13.22 10.84
CA VAL A 143 -7.37 -13.87 9.60
C VAL A 143 -6.60 -15.15 9.89
N HIS A 144 -5.60 -15.13 10.76
CA HIS A 144 -4.83 -16.33 11.14
C HIS A 144 -5.71 -17.40 11.81
N GLU A 145 -6.68 -16.99 12.65
CA GLU A 145 -7.60 -17.91 13.32
C GLU A 145 -8.51 -18.65 12.32
N LEU A 146 -9.12 -17.92 11.38
CA LEU A 146 -10.14 -18.47 10.46
C LEU A 146 -9.54 -19.03 9.16
N ASN A 147 -8.30 -18.67 8.83
CA ASN A 147 -7.63 -19.01 7.57
C ASN A 147 -6.20 -19.50 7.83
N PRO A 148 -6.01 -20.62 8.52
CA PRO A 148 -4.68 -21.17 8.75
C PRO A 148 -4.02 -21.49 7.40
N GLY A 149 -2.83 -20.90 7.16
CA GLY A 149 -2.09 -21.06 5.91
C GLY A 149 -2.27 -19.91 4.89
N THR A 150 -3.17 -18.97 5.12
CA THR A 150 -3.21 -17.72 4.34
C THR A 150 -2.16 -16.74 4.88
N GLY A 151 -1.21 -16.31 4.03
CA GLY A 151 -0.25 -15.27 4.40
C GLY A 151 -0.91 -13.89 4.51
N VAL A 152 -0.46 -13.09 5.46
CA VAL A 152 -0.99 -11.74 5.72
C VAL A 152 0.11 -10.69 5.57
N GLU A 153 -0.09 -9.73 4.67
CA GLU A 153 0.67 -8.49 4.64
C GLU A 153 -0.16 -7.38 5.28
N MET A 154 0.37 -6.79 6.34
CA MET A 154 -0.27 -5.64 6.98
C MET A 154 0.40 -4.35 6.53
N LEU A 155 -0.28 -3.59 5.67
CA LEU A 155 0.14 -2.24 5.26
C LEU A 155 -0.48 -1.21 6.21
N ALA A 156 0.32 -0.74 7.15
CA ALA A 156 -0.11 0.11 8.26
C ALA A 156 0.35 1.57 8.10
N PRO A 157 -0.37 2.55 8.71
CA PRO A 157 0.14 3.91 8.90
C PRO A 157 1.30 3.92 9.90
N ASP A 158 1.85 5.12 10.20
CA ASP A 158 2.99 5.25 11.08
C ASP A 158 2.65 5.21 12.58
N PHE A 159 1.37 5.28 12.97
CA PHE A 159 0.94 5.42 14.38
C PHE A 159 1.80 6.42 15.16
N ASN A 160 2.17 7.53 14.52
CA ASN A 160 3.10 8.53 15.05
C ASN A 160 4.44 7.97 15.56
N ALA A 161 4.85 6.80 15.11
CA ALA A 161 5.99 6.01 15.59
C ALA A 161 5.89 5.68 17.10
N ASN A 162 4.66 5.50 17.61
CA ASN A 162 4.44 5.09 19.00
C ASN A 162 4.72 3.58 19.15
N PRO A 163 5.74 3.19 19.94
CA PRO A 163 6.12 1.78 20.09
C PRO A 163 5.01 0.93 20.70
N GLU A 164 4.22 1.47 21.64
CA GLU A 164 3.14 0.73 22.30
C GLU A 164 2.03 0.33 21.31
N LEU A 165 1.70 1.24 20.36
CA LEU A 165 0.69 0.98 19.33
C LEU A 165 1.22 0.02 18.26
N LEU A 166 2.45 0.22 17.80
CA LEU A 166 3.09 -0.63 16.81
C LEU A 166 3.30 -2.05 17.34
N ASN A 167 3.73 -2.22 18.60
CA ASN A 167 3.94 -3.52 19.21
C ASN A 167 2.65 -4.37 19.25
N GLN A 168 1.47 -3.76 19.45
CA GLN A 168 0.20 -4.50 19.39
C GLN A 168 0.01 -5.21 18.02
N ILE A 169 0.50 -4.58 16.93
CA ILE A 169 0.43 -5.14 15.59
C ILE A 169 1.56 -6.16 15.39
N PHE A 170 2.78 -5.84 15.81
CA PHE A 170 3.95 -6.72 15.67
C PHE A 170 3.78 -8.05 16.40
N GLU A 171 3.15 -8.05 17.58
CA GLU A 171 2.82 -9.23 18.37
C GLU A 171 1.92 -10.23 17.63
N THR A 172 1.12 -9.75 16.67
CA THR A 172 0.26 -10.62 15.85
C THR A 172 1.01 -11.39 14.78
N ARG A 173 2.30 -11.07 14.55
CA ARG A 173 3.19 -11.75 13.61
C ARG A 173 2.63 -11.85 12.18
N PRO A 174 2.25 -10.75 11.51
CA PRO A 174 1.95 -10.82 10.10
C PRO A 174 3.18 -11.34 9.33
N GLU A 175 2.97 -12.04 8.22
CA GLU A 175 4.05 -12.54 7.37
C GLU A 175 4.90 -11.39 6.80
N VAL A 176 4.28 -10.25 6.52
CA VAL A 176 4.96 -9.00 6.13
C VAL A 176 4.32 -7.82 6.84
N PHE A 177 5.14 -7.01 7.48
CA PHE A 177 4.73 -5.68 7.93
C PHE A 177 5.19 -4.65 6.90
N ALA A 178 4.24 -3.91 6.33
CA ALA A 178 4.49 -2.89 5.34
C ALA A 178 4.18 -1.48 5.88
N HIS A 179 5.10 -0.55 5.66
CA HIS A 179 4.86 0.87 5.82
C HIS A 179 5.51 1.62 4.65
N ASN A 180 4.66 2.26 3.84
CA ASN A 180 5.13 2.90 2.63
C ASN A 180 5.76 4.27 2.90
N LEU A 181 6.98 4.49 2.40
CA LEU A 181 7.66 5.79 2.42
C LEU A 181 7.06 6.75 1.39
N GLU A 182 6.70 6.22 0.24
CA GLU A 182 6.01 6.80 -0.91
C GLU A 182 6.85 7.79 -1.72
N THR A 183 7.62 8.68 -1.08
CA THR A 183 8.39 9.71 -1.81
C THR A 183 9.66 10.12 -1.07
N VAL A 184 10.43 11.03 -1.66
CA VAL A 184 11.74 11.49 -1.22
C VAL A 184 11.67 12.70 -0.26
N PRO A 185 12.70 12.97 0.56
CA PRO A 185 12.66 14.00 1.62
C PRO A 185 12.23 15.38 1.14
N ARG A 186 12.76 15.86 0.00
CA ARG A 186 12.52 17.22 -0.49
C ARG A 186 11.05 17.55 -0.73
N ILE A 187 10.27 16.59 -1.23
CA ILE A 187 8.84 16.78 -1.54
C ILE A 187 7.92 16.09 -0.52
N PHE A 188 8.48 15.45 0.50
CA PHE A 188 7.73 14.61 1.43
C PHE A 188 6.57 15.35 2.10
N LYS A 189 6.84 16.54 2.65
CA LYS A 189 5.84 17.36 3.35
C LYS A 189 4.72 17.87 2.42
N GLU A 190 5.02 18.06 1.13
CA GLU A 190 4.01 18.44 0.14
C GLU A 190 3.08 17.26 -0.18
N ILE A 191 3.65 16.08 -0.36
CA ILE A 191 2.93 14.87 -0.77
C ILE A 191 2.23 14.18 0.41
N ARG A 192 2.88 14.14 1.59
CA ARG A 192 2.38 13.49 2.82
C ARG A 192 2.45 14.43 4.02
N PRO A 193 1.63 15.50 4.06
CA PRO A 193 1.78 16.60 5.04
C PRO A 193 1.61 16.19 6.50
N ALA A 194 0.89 15.07 6.77
CA ALA A 194 0.65 14.55 8.11
C ALA A 194 1.67 13.48 8.57
N PHE A 195 2.67 13.18 7.73
CA PHE A 195 3.73 12.22 8.01
C PHE A 195 5.09 12.92 7.99
N THR A 196 6.12 12.26 8.49
CA THR A 196 7.53 12.70 8.31
C THR A 196 8.36 11.55 7.78
N TYR A 197 9.39 11.89 7.00
CA TYR A 197 10.29 10.92 6.39
C TYR A 197 10.99 10.05 7.44
N ASP A 198 11.57 10.69 8.46
CA ASP A 198 12.31 10.02 9.52
C ASP A 198 11.42 9.09 10.37
N LYS A 199 10.18 9.52 10.70
CA LYS A 199 9.22 8.64 11.39
C LYS A 199 8.86 7.42 10.54
N SER A 200 8.69 7.60 9.23
CA SER A 200 8.38 6.48 8.34
C SER A 200 9.53 5.47 8.29
N LEU A 201 10.78 5.92 8.29
CA LEU A 201 11.94 5.04 8.40
C LEU A 201 12.01 4.35 9.77
N SER A 202 11.75 5.10 10.86
CA SER A 202 11.80 4.53 12.21
C SER A 202 10.76 3.42 12.42
N VAL A 203 9.58 3.51 11.80
CA VAL A 203 8.55 2.45 11.85
C VAL A 203 9.06 1.16 11.20
N ILE A 204 9.76 1.25 10.05
CA ILE A 204 10.41 0.11 9.40
C ILE A 204 11.47 -0.49 10.32
N THR A 205 12.31 0.37 10.93
CA THR A 205 13.35 -0.07 11.89
C THR A 205 12.75 -0.81 13.08
N MET A 206 11.68 -0.30 13.67
CA MET A 206 10.99 -0.97 14.78
C MET A 206 10.45 -2.35 14.39
N ALA A 207 9.86 -2.48 13.20
CA ALA A 207 9.34 -3.75 12.71
C ALA A 207 10.47 -4.77 12.44
N ARG A 208 11.59 -4.31 11.85
CA ARG A 208 12.80 -5.13 11.68
C ARG A 208 13.34 -5.61 13.03
N ASP A 209 13.48 -4.71 14.00
CA ASP A 209 14.04 -5.04 15.33
C ASP A 209 13.13 -6.01 16.09
N TYR A 210 11.83 -5.98 15.79
CA TYR A 210 10.87 -6.98 16.28
C TYR A 210 11.02 -8.36 15.58
N GLY A 211 11.79 -8.43 14.51
CA GLY A 211 12.05 -9.66 13.74
C GLY A 211 10.99 -9.97 12.67
N LEU A 212 10.30 -8.98 12.17
CA LEU A 212 9.35 -9.10 11.05
C LEU A 212 10.06 -8.96 9.71
N ILE A 213 9.50 -9.53 8.66
CA ILE A 213 9.83 -9.17 7.28
C ILE A 213 9.16 -7.83 7.00
N THR A 214 9.94 -6.87 6.54
CA THR A 214 9.51 -5.50 6.33
C THR A 214 9.37 -5.16 4.86
N LYS A 215 8.46 -4.26 4.54
CA LYS A 215 8.22 -3.81 3.18
C LYS A 215 7.92 -2.32 3.10
N SER A 216 8.33 -1.71 1.99
CA SER A 216 7.98 -0.33 1.67
C SER A 216 7.67 -0.14 0.18
N ASN A 217 7.23 1.06 -0.18
CA ASN A 217 6.93 1.45 -1.56
C ASN A 217 7.43 2.85 -1.85
N LEU A 218 7.90 3.07 -3.09
CA LEU A 218 8.19 4.37 -3.66
C LEU A 218 7.30 4.61 -4.88
N ILE A 219 6.68 5.78 -4.93
CA ILE A 219 5.85 6.25 -6.04
C ILE A 219 6.66 7.27 -6.83
N LEU A 220 6.87 6.99 -8.11
CA LEU A 220 7.63 7.85 -9.02
C LEU A 220 6.72 8.71 -9.88
N GLY A 221 7.22 9.89 -10.27
CA GLY A 221 6.47 10.85 -11.09
C GLY A 221 5.80 11.95 -10.28
N LEU A 222 6.14 12.08 -8.99
CA LEU A 222 5.66 13.12 -8.08
C LEU A 222 6.56 14.39 -8.09
N GLY A 223 7.71 14.36 -8.81
CA GLY A 223 8.68 15.47 -8.89
C GLY A 223 10.03 15.17 -8.24
N GLU A 224 10.25 13.94 -7.84
CA GLU A 224 11.55 13.43 -7.39
C GLU A 224 12.56 13.37 -8.54
N THR A 225 13.83 13.50 -8.23
CA THR A 225 14.94 13.24 -9.16
C THR A 225 15.39 11.79 -9.03
N ARG A 226 16.07 11.28 -10.07
CA ARG A 226 16.63 9.92 -10.07
C ARG A 226 17.60 9.68 -8.90
N ALA A 227 18.46 10.66 -8.60
CA ALA A 227 19.41 10.58 -7.49
C ALA A 227 18.71 10.55 -6.12
N GLU A 228 17.63 11.30 -5.94
CA GLU A 228 16.83 11.26 -4.71
C GLU A 228 16.15 9.90 -4.52
N VAL A 229 15.71 9.24 -5.60
CA VAL A 229 15.16 7.88 -5.54
C VAL A 229 16.21 6.87 -5.10
N SER A 230 17.41 6.94 -5.67
CA SER A 230 18.56 6.10 -5.25
C SER A 230 18.88 6.28 -3.76
N GLN A 231 18.91 7.52 -3.28
CA GLN A 231 19.14 7.78 -1.85
C GLN A 231 18.02 7.21 -0.98
N ALA A 232 16.77 7.36 -1.38
CA ALA A 232 15.62 6.80 -0.64
C ALA A 232 15.66 5.25 -0.58
N LEU A 233 16.16 4.58 -1.61
CA LEU A 233 16.40 3.12 -1.58
C LEU A 233 17.47 2.77 -0.55
N VAL A 234 18.59 3.52 -0.51
CA VAL A 234 19.65 3.33 0.49
C VAL A 234 19.12 3.56 1.91
N ASP A 235 18.36 4.63 2.12
CA ASP A 235 17.79 4.97 3.42
C ASP A 235 16.81 3.88 3.91
N LEU A 236 15.94 3.37 3.03
CA LEU A 236 15.02 2.27 3.34
C LEU A 236 15.75 0.97 3.69
N HIS A 237 16.77 0.61 2.91
CA HIS A 237 17.56 -0.59 3.20
C HIS A 237 18.32 -0.45 4.52
N ALA A 238 18.91 0.71 4.79
CA ALA A 238 19.57 1.00 6.07
C ALA A 238 18.61 0.95 7.26
N ALA A 239 17.34 1.36 7.08
CA ALA A 239 16.29 1.20 8.07
C ALA A 239 15.88 -0.26 8.29
N GLY A 240 16.30 -1.19 7.42
CA GLY A 240 16.02 -2.62 7.49
C GLY A 240 14.79 -3.04 6.69
N CYS A 241 14.51 -2.35 5.57
CA CYS A 241 13.48 -2.76 4.64
C CYS A 241 13.94 -3.97 3.82
N ASP A 242 13.25 -5.10 3.93
CA ASP A 242 13.55 -6.32 3.17
C ASP A 242 13.00 -6.28 1.74
N LEU A 243 11.76 -5.77 1.58
CA LEU A 243 10.99 -5.82 0.35
C LEU A 243 10.65 -4.42 -0.15
N ILE A 244 10.83 -4.17 -1.44
CA ILE A 244 10.51 -2.88 -2.06
C ILE A 244 9.64 -3.02 -3.29
N THR A 245 8.62 -2.15 -3.38
CA THR A 245 7.89 -1.91 -4.63
C THR A 245 8.18 -0.51 -5.15
N ILE A 246 8.40 -0.37 -6.47
CA ILE A 246 8.65 0.91 -7.12
C ILE A 246 7.60 1.09 -8.21
N THR A 247 6.80 2.15 -8.10
CA THR A 247 5.54 2.29 -8.83
C THR A 247 5.43 3.62 -9.55
N GLN A 248 4.67 3.70 -10.64
CA GLN A 248 4.33 4.98 -11.27
C GLN A 248 3.12 5.61 -10.57
N TYR A 249 3.20 6.89 -10.29
CA TYR A 249 2.05 7.67 -9.88
C TYR A 249 1.01 7.74 -10.98
N LEU A 250 -0.22 7.34 -10.66
CA LEU A 250 -1.39 7.55 -11.52
C LEU A 250 -2.35 8.47 -10.81
N ARG A 251 -2.47 9.70 -11.30
CA ARG A 251 -3.30 10.75 -10.71
C ARG A 251 -4.78 10.34 -10.69
N PRO A 252 -5.42 10.25 -9.51
CA PRO A 252 -6.81 9.80 -9.41
C PRO A 252 -7.79 10.83 -10.01
N THR A 253 -7.69 12.08 -9.63
CA THR A 253 -8.53 13.20 -10.12
C THR A 253 -7.70 14.48 -10.24
N ASN A 254 -8.25 15.51 -10.84
CA ASN A 254 -7.58 16.81 -10.96
C ASN A 254 -7.33 17.53 -9.62
N LYS A 255 -7.95 17.09 -8.53
CA LYS A 255 -7.71 17.63 -7.18
C LYS A 255 -6.41 17.14 -6.55
N HIS A 256 -5.86 16.02 -7.05
CA HIS A 256 -4.65 15.39 -6.56
C HIS A 256 -3.41 16.00 -7.22
N HIS A 257 -2.25 15.70 -6.64
CA HIS A 257 -0.96 16.11 -7.18
C HIS A 257 -0.86 15.81 -8.68
N PRO A 258 -0.38 16.72 -9.53
CA PRO A 258 -0.20 16.43 -10.95
C PRO A 258 0.90 15.37 -11.17
N VAL A 259 0.79 14.62 -12.26
CA VAL A 259 1.91 13.79 -12.71
C VAL A 259 2.99 14.72 -13.27
N ILE A 260 4.15 14.77 -12.62
CA ILE A 260 5.26 15.64 -13.03
C ILE A 260 6.05 15.00 -14.17
N ARG A 261 6.17 13.66 -14.16
CA ARG A 261 6.80 12.92 -15.26
C ARG A 261 6.22 11.51 -15.37
N TRP A 262 6.19 11.01 -16.58
CA TRP A 262 5.94 9.61 -16.88
C TRP A 262 7.28 8.89 -16.98
N VAL A 263 7.55 8.03 -15.99
CA VAL A 263 8.79 7.26 -15.92
C VAL A 263 8.78 6.17 -16.99
N LYS A 264 9.86 6.04 -17.74
CA LYS A 264 9.98 5.02 -18.79
C LYS A 264 10.17 3.62 -18.19
N PRO A 265 9.69 2.56 -18.86
CA PRO A 265 9.86 1.19 -18.39
C PRO A 265 11.32 0.79 -18.10
N GLU A 266 12.28 1.31 -18.89
CA GLU A 266 13.70 1.03 -18.75
C GLU A 266 14.24 1.52 -17.39
N GLU A 267 13.80 2.70 -16.92
CA GLU A 267 14.21 3.24 -15.62
C GLU A 267 13.71 2.36 -14.44
N PHE A 268 12.53 1.74 -14.58
CA PHE A 268 12.06 0.77 -13.58
C PHE A 268 12.92 -0.49 -13.52
N VAL A 269 13.44 -0.94 -14.66
CA VAL A 269 14.37 -2.08 -14.74
C VAL A 269 15.70 -1.72 -14.08
N GLU A 270 16.24 -0.53 -14.35
CA GLU A 270 17.47 -0.02 -13.73
C GLU A 270 17.32 0.10 -12.21
N LEU A 271 16.20 0.67 -11.75
CA LEU A 271 15.90 0.79 -10.32
C LEU A 271 15.75 -0.57 -9.63
N ALA A 272 15.18 -1.55 -10.32
CA ALA A 272 15.08 -2.92 -9.79
C ALA A 272 16.45 -3.58 -9.65
N ALA A 273 17.37 -3.36 -10.60
CA ALA A 273 18.75 -3.84 -10.52
C ALA A 273 19.49 -3.18 -9.35
N GLU A 274 19.42 -1.85 -9.26
CA GLU A 274 20.02 -1.07 -8.17
C GLU A 274 19.52 -1.50 -6.79
N ALA A 275 18.20 -1.68 -6.63
CA ALA A 275 17.62 -2.15 -5.36
C ALA A 275 18.16 -3.54 -4.96
N LYS A 276 18.34 -4.45 -5.94
CA LYS A 276 18.96 -5.76 -5.68
C LYS A 276 20.44 -5.64 -5.29
N GLU A 277 21.20 -4.75 -5.95
CA GLU A 277 22.61 -4.47 -5.62
C GLU A 277 22.76 -3.85 -4.23
N ILE A 278 21.81 -2.99 -3.80
CA ILE A 278 21.76 -2.46 -2.44
C ILE A 278 21.52 -3.56 -1.41
N GLY A 279 20.82 -4.65 -1.76
CA GLY A 279 20.60 -5.82 -0.88
C GLY A 279 19.15 -6.12 -0.51
N PHE A 280 18.15 -5.50 -1.17
CA PHE A 280 16.76 -5.87 -0.92
C PHE A 280 16.50 -7.35 -1.27
N SER A 281 15.88 -8.08 -0.34
CA SER A 281 15.56 -9.51 -0.47
C SER A 281 14.48 -9.78 -1.53
N GLY A 282 13.62 -8.78 -1.82
CA GLY A 282 12.64 -8.87 -2.88
C GLY A 282 12.31 -7.51 -3.47
N VAL A 283 12.21 -7.47 -4.80
CA VAL A 283 11.99 -6.23 -5.57
C VAL A 283 10.92 -6.44 -6.62
N MET A 284 9.92 -5.56 -6.62
CA MET A 284 8.98 -5.41 -7.74
C MET A 284 8.98 -3.95 -8.20
N SER A 285 9.31 -3.72 -9.47
CA SER A 285 9.41 -2.38 -10.05
C SER A 285 8.76 -2.35 -11.42
N GLY A 286 7.90 -1.35 -11.64
CA GLY A 286 7.25 -1.22 -12.94
C GLY A 286 6.12 -0.20 -12.96
N PRO A 287 5.74 0.29 -14.16
CA PRO A 287 4.77 1.37 -14.30
C PRO A 287 3.35 1.02 -13.84
N LEU A 288 2.99 -0.26 -13.84
CA LEU A 288 1.69 -0.74 -13.37
C LEU A 288 1.76 -1.46 -12.01
N VAL A 289 2.95 -1.65 -11.45
CA VAL A 289 3.12 -2.19 -10.09
C VAL A 289 2.36 -1.32 -9.08
N ARG A 290 1.82 -1.94 -8.04
CA ARG A 290 1.21 -1.29 -6.86
C ARG A 290 1.83 -1.89 -5.62
N SER A 291 1.72 -1.20 -4.48
CA SER A 291 2.31 -1.68 -3.21
C SER A 291 1.88 -3.11 -2.86
N SER A 292 0.65 -3.50 -3.16
CA SER A 292 0.13 -4.86 -2.92
C SER A 292 0.10 -5.77 -4.17
N TYR A 293 0.79 -5.37 -5.26
CA TYR A 293 0.80 -6.18 -6.47
C TYR A 293 1.56 -7.48 -6.27
N ARG A 294 0.86 -8.63 -6.41
CA ARG A 294 1.42 -9.97 -6.21
C ARG A 294 2.27 -10.08 -4.95
N ALA A 295 1.72 -9.59 -3.84
CA ALA A 295 2.43 -9.45 -2.57
C ALA A 295 2.93 -10.79 -2.04
N GLY A 296 2.19 -11.87 -2.22
CA GLY A 296 2.60 -13.22 -1.87
C GLY A 296 3.81 -13.71 -2.66
N ARG A 297 3.91 -13.35 -3.94
CA ARG A 297 5.10 -13.67 -4.75
C ARG A 297 6.33 -12.90 -4.27
N LEU A 298 6.14 -11.62 -3.88
CA LEU A 298 7.23 -10.82 -3.33
C LEU A 298 7.70 -11.35 -1.97
N TYR A 299 6.76 -11.76 -1.11
CA TYR A 299 7.06 -12.44 0.15
C TYR A 299 7.87 -13.72 -0.07
N LYS A 300 7.52 -14.54 -1.07
CA LYS A 300 8.28 -15.74 -1.42
C LYS A 300 9.72 -15.43 -1.81
N GLN A 301 9.99 -14.33 -2.53
CA GLN A 301 11.37 -13.90 -2.83
C GLN A 301 12.19 -13.70 -1.54
N ALA A 302 11.60 -13.07 -0.51
CA ALA A 302 12.29 -12.89 0.77
C ALA A 302 12.56 -14.23 1.48
N GLN A 303 11.61 -15.16 1.44
CA GLN A 303 11.79 -16.48 2.02
C GLN A 303 12.93 -17.25 1.33
N ASP A 304 12.93 -17.24 -0.01
CA ASP A 304 13.96 -17.91 -0.81
C ASP A 304 15.34 -17.28 -0.57
N ALA A 305 15.44 -15.95 -0.46
CA ALA A 305 16.68 -15.24 -0.15
C ALA A 305 17.19 -15.60 1.26
N LYS A 306 16.32 -15.63 2.27
CA LYS A 306 16.69 -16.03 3.65
C LYS A 306 17.13 -17.50 3.73
N ALA A 307 16.49 -18.40 2.98
CA ALA A 307 16.88 -19.80 2.92
C ALA A 307 18.29 -19.97 2.31
N ALA A 308 18.61 -19.21 1.26
CA ALA A 308 19.92 -19.24 0.61
C ALA A 308 21.06 -18.70 1.48
N LEU A 309 20.79 -17.85 2.48
CA LEU A 309 21.78 -17.33 3.43
C LEU A 309 22.06 -18.29 4.60
N ASN A 310 21.13 -19.22 4.87
CA ASN A 310 21.20 -20.15 6.00
C ASN A 310 21.61 -21.59 5.60
N GLY A 311 21.76 -21.87 4.31
CA GLY A 311 22.18 -23.15 3.74
C GLY A 311 23.58 -23.07 3.15
#